data_e1399f0d58fe3572fa5a913e685e77c0
#
_entry.id   e1399f0d58fe3572fa5a913e685e77c0
#
_cell.length_a   1.000
_cell.length_b   1.000
_cell.length_c   1.000
_cell.angle_alpha   90.00
_cell.angle_beta   90.00
_cell.angle_gamma   90.00
#
_symmetry.space_group_name_H-M   'P 1'
#
loop_
_entity.id
_entity.type
_entity.pdbx_description
1 polymer ?
#
loop_
_entity_poly.entity_id
_entity_poly.type
_entity_poly.pdbx_seq_one_letter_code
_entity_poly.pdbx_strand_id
1 'polypeptide(L)'
;MLSTPLQRKLGLRHPIVAAPMFLISNKEMIVACAEAGILGSMPSLNARTPEAFRDDLAWIRARTDRPFAINLTIGLTDPARLEADYALCEEFDVPVLLTSYGNPTSWVKRAHAHGMQVFHDVISLHHGQKAVAAGVDGIIAVGAGAGGHAGRISPFALVPWLKEALGVPILAAGCISDGRQVVASLALGAELCYVGTRFIASTECGAVDRYKQMVVDSGPEDVVYTDRVSGIHANFLKATLPEGDFGADRSPAGAKRWRDIWSAGQGVAQVHDILPIAQIVEDMMREAHDVAAGLARG
;
A
#
# COMPACT_ATOMS: atom_id res chain seq x y z
N MET A 1 2.10 24.74 2.22
CA MET A 1 1.20 23.64 2.63
C MET A 1 1.45 22.49 1.69
N LEU A 2 1.76 21.29 2.20
CA LEU A 2 2.01 20.10 1.39
C LEU A 2 0.67 19.52 0.91
N SER A 3 0.19 20.02 -0.22
CA SER A 3 -1.11 19.63 -0.79
C SER A 3 -0.99 19.37 -2.29
N THR A 4 -1.56 18.24 -2.74
CA THR A 4 -1.51 17.80 -4.12
C THR A 4 -2.90 17.79 -4.78
N PRO A 5 -3.00 17.82 -6.13
CA PRO A 5 -4.29 17.74 -6.82
C PRO A 5 -5.06 16.45 -6.47
N LEU A 6 -4.41 15.28 -6.48
CA LEU A 6 -5.05 14.01 -6.19
C LEU A 6 -5.54 13.93 -4.74
N GLN A 7 -4.74 14.42 -3.77
CA GLN A 7 -5.16 14.50 -2.37
C GLN A 7 -6.48 15.27 -2.23
N ARG A 8 -6.59 16.45 -2.88
CA ARG A 8 -7.81 17.26 -2.86
C ARG A 8 -8.98 16.58 -3.55
N LYS A 9 -8.74 15.97 -4.71
CA LYS A 9 -9.75 15.22 -5.46
C LYS A 9 -10.36 14.08 -4.62
N LEU A 10 -9.53 13.42 -3.81
CA LEU A 10 -9.96 12.34 -2.91
C LEU A 10 -10.51 12.84 -1.57
N GLY A 11 -10.52 14.15 -1.30
CA GLY A 11 -11.01 14.72 -0.03
C GLY A 11 -10.15 14.35 1.18
N LEU A 12 -8.86 14.04 0.98
CA LEU A 12 -7.93 13.69 2.06
C LEU A 12 -7.35 14.96 2.71
N ARG A 13 -7.05 14.88 4.02
CA ARG A 13 -6.34 15.94 4.73
C ARG A 13 -4.84 15.92 4.43
N HIS A 14 -4.27 14.73 4.28
CA HIS A 14 -2.85 14.51 4.10
C HIS A 14 -2.57 13.64 2.87
N PRO A 15 -1.44 13.83 2.16
CA PRO A 15 -1.12 13.11 0.93
C PRO A 15 -0.55 11.70 1.23
N ILE A 16 -1.23 10.93 2.07
CA ILE A 16 -0.79 9.61 2.52
C ILE A 16 -1.87 8.57 2.28
N VAL A 17 -1.45 7.40 1.84
CA VAL A 17 -2.24 6.16 1.75
C VAL A 17 -1.60 5.13 2.66
N ALA A 18 -2.35 4.54 3.58
CA ALA A 18 -1.93 3.33 4.25
C ALA A 18 -2.10 2.17 3.27
N ALA A 19 -0.98 1.62 2.80
CA ALA A 19 -0.94 0.57 1.79
C ALA A 19 -1.64 -0.71 2.27
N PRO A 20 -2.32 -1.45 1.38
CA PRO A 20 -2.96 -2.70 1.75
C PRO A 20 -1.88 -3.74 2.06
N MET A 21 -1.98 -4.37 3.21
CA MET A 21 -1.03 -5.38 3.67
C MET A 21 -1.76 -6.70 3.89
N PHE A 22 -1.33 -7.75 3.16
CA PHE A 22 -1.96 -9.06 3.23
C PHE A 22 -1.91 -9.63 4.65
N LEU A 23 -3.03 -10.14 5.13
CA LEU A 23 -3.30 -10.71 6.45
C LEU A 23 -3.28 -9.72 7.64
N ILE A 24 -2.80 -8.50 7.48
CA ILE A 24 -2.59 -7.59 8.62
C ILE A 24 -3.31 -6.24 8.51
N SER A 25 -3.65 -5.76 7.30
CA SER A 25 -4.61 -4.66 7.17
C SER A 25 -6.02 -5.15 7.47
N ASN A 26 -6.80 -4.35 8.18
CA ASN A 26 -8.14 -4.69 8.64
C ASN A 26 -9.08 -3.47 8.56
N LYS A 27 -10.34 -3.69 8.88
CA LYS A 27 -11.37 -2.64 8.87
C LYS A 27 -11.12 -1.55 9.93
N GLU A 28 -10.53 -1.91 11.07
CA GLU A 28 -10.15 -0.98 12.13
C GLU A 28 -9.11 0.03 11.63
N MET A 29 -8.09 -0.44 10.91
CA MET A 29 -7.10 0.43 10.26
C MET A 29 -7.74 1.39 9.26
N ILE A 30 -8.71 0.93 8.47
CA ILE A 30 -9.40 1.80 7.49
C ILE A 30 -10.07 2.96 8.21
N VAL A 31 -10.84 2.70 9.28
CA VAL A 31 -11.53 3.74 10.03
C VAL A 31 -10.54 4.67 10.71
N ALA A 32 -9.50 4.15 11.36
CA ALA A 32 -8.47 4.98 12.00
C ALA A 32 -7.73 5.88 10.98
N CYS A 33 -7.42 5.37 9.78
CA CYS A 33 -6.84 6.16 8.69
C CYS A 33 -7.80 7.28 8.23
N ALA A 34 -9.09 6.96 8.06
CA ALA A 34 -10.10 7.93 7.68
C ALA A 34 -10.22 9.07 8.71
N GLU A 35 -10.22 8.76 10.00
CA GLU A 35 -10.21 9.73 11.11
C GLU A 35 -8.93 10.57 11.11
N ALA A 36 -7.77 9.95 10.86
CA ALA A 36 -6.49 10.64 10.71
C ALA A 36 -6.40 11.50 9.44
N GLY A 37 -7.35 11.38 8.51
CA GLY A 37 -7.43 12.19 7.28
C GLY A 37 -6.53 11.70 6.17
N ILE A 38 -6.19 10.42 6.13
CA ILE A 38 -5.47 9.71 5.08
C ILE A 38 -6.35 8.63 4.45
N LEU A 39 -5.92 8.08 3.31
CA LEU A 39 -6.62 6.97 2.67
C LEU A 39 -6.20 5.64 3.31
N GLY A 40 -7.11 5.00 4.06
CA GLY A 40 -6.91 3.64 4.55
C GLY A 40 -7.20 2.62 3.45
N SER A 41 -6.49 1.48 3.45
CA SER A 41 -6.77 0.40 2.51
C SER A 41 -6.54 -0.99 3.09
N MET A 42 -7.23 -1.98 2.54
CA MET A 42 -7.01 -3.39 2.84
C MET A 42 -7.23 -4.27 1.60
N PRO A 43 -6.55 -5.44 1.50
CA PRO A 43 -6.89 -6.45 0.51
C PRO A 43 -8.27 -7.07 0.80
N SER A 44 -9.08 -7.30 -0.23
CA SER A 44 -10.33 -8.05 -0.08
C SER A 44 -10.10 -9.47 0.43
N LEU A 45 -8.96 -10.06 0.05
CA LEU A 45 -8.54 -11.41 0.46
C LEU A 45 -8.19 -11.54 1.94
N ASN A 46 -8.10 -10.45 2.72
CA ASN A 46 -7.94 -10.53 4.16
C ASN A 46 -9.21 -11.07 4.84
N ALA A 47 -10.36 -10.87 4.24
CA ALA A 47 -11.59 -11.62 4.55
C ALA A 47 -11.54 -12.98 3.86
N ARG A 48 -11.78 -14.06 4.59
CA ARG A 48 -11.65 -15.43 4.05
C ARG A 48 -12.74 -15.79 3.04
N THR A 49 -13.91 -15.19 3.14
CA THR A 49 -15.06 -15.42 2.26
C THR A 49 -15.67 -14.09 1.82
N PRO A 50 -16.45 -14.07 0.71
CA PRO A 50 -17.19 -12.88 0.31
C PRO A 50 -18.16 -12.37 1.39
N GLU A 51 -18.78 -13.27 2.17
CA GLU A 51 -19.69 -12.91 3.26
C GLU A 51 -18.92 -12.16 4.37
N ALA A 52 -17.75 -12.65 4.77
CA ALA A 52 -16.91 -11.97 5.74
C ALA A 52 -16.44 -10.61 5.21
N PHE A 53 -16.16 -10.50 3.90
CA PHE A 53 -15.80 -9.24 3.27
C PHE A 53 -16.97 -8.25 3.25
N ARG A 54 -18.20 -8.74 2.99
CA ARG A 54 -19.44 -7.95 3.11
C ARG A 54 -19.60 -7.37 4.52
N ASP A 55 -19.41 -8.21 5.54
CA ASP A 55 -19.53 -7.79 6.94
C ASP A 55 -18.49 -6.70 7.28
N ASP A 56 -17.26 -6.83 6.77
CA ASP A 56 -16.21 -5.82 6.95
C ASP A 56 -16.56 -4.50 6.26
N LEU A 57 -17.07 -4.51 5.03
CA LEU A 57 -17.50 -3.31 4.33
C LEU A 57 -18.69 -2.63 5.01
N ALA A 58 -19.68 -3.40 5.46
CA ALA A 58 -20.81 -2.90 6.23
C ALA A 58 -20.34 -2.24 7.54
N TRP A 59 -19.40 -2.87 8.23
CA TRP A 59 -18.82 -2.35 9.46
C TRP A 59 -18.08 -1.02 9.24
N ILE A 60 -17.31 -0.90 8.15
CA ILE A 60 -16.61 0.33 7.76
C ILE A 60 -17.62 1.44 7.47
N ARG A 61 -18.61 1.18 6.61
CA ARG A 61 -19.62 2.18 6.22
C ARG A 61 -20.48 2.67 7.38
N ALA A 62 -20.72 1.82 8.37
CA ALA A 62 -21.42 2.22 9.60
C ALA A 62 -20.61 3.19 10.47
N ARG A 63 -19.30 3.38 10.20
CA ARG A 63 -18.38 4.19 11.04
C ARG A 63 -17.75 5.37 10.33
N THR A 64 -17.72 5.36 9.01
CA THR A 64 -17.12 6.47 8.26
C THR A 64 -17.75 6.63 6.88
N ASP A 65 -18.05 7.88 6.52
CA ASP A 65 -18.41 8.29 5.16
C ASP A 65 -17.19 8.77 4.36
N ARG A 66 -16.00 8.78 4.98
CA ARG A 66 -14.76 9.22 4.35
C ARG A 66 -14.27 8.18 3.34
N PRO A 67 -13.45 8.61 2.36
CA PRO A 67 -12.91 7.70 1.36
C PRO A 67 -11.96 6.66 1.98
N PHE A 68 -12.05 5.45 1.45
CA PHE A 68 -11.14 4.35 1.71
C PHE A 68 -10.92 3.56 0.42
N ALA A 69 -9.96 2.64 0.43
CA ALA A 69 -9.63 1.84 -0.74
C ALA A 69 -9.67 0.34 -0.44
N ILE A 70 -10.05 -0.44 -1.45
CA ILE A 70 -9.94 -1.90 -1.43
C ILE A 70 -8.93 -2.34 -2.48
N ASN A 71 -8.02 -3.24 -2.07
CA ASN A 71 -7.08 -3.85 -3.01
C ASN A 71 -7.64 -5.16 -3.56
N LEU A 72 -7.62 -5.27 -4.88
CA LEU A 72 -7.96 -6.45 -5.65
C LEU A 72 -6.73 -7.00 -6.36
N THR A 73 -6.30 -8.20 -6.01
CA THR A 73 -5.15 -8.87 -6.62
C THR A 73 -5.59 -9.65 -7.86
N ILE A 74 -5.73 -8.95 -9.00
CA ILE A 74 -6.43 -9.43 -10.21
C ILE A 74 -5.84 -10.73 -10.74
N GLY A 75 -4.51 -10.81 -10.87
CA GLY A 75 -3.86 -11.96 -11.54
C GLY A 75 -3.61 -13.18 -10.65
N LEU A 76 -3.92 -13.11 -9.36
CA LEU A 76 -3.65 -14.18 -8.40
C LEU A 76 -4.89 -14.67 -7.67
N THR A 77 -6.01 -13.94 -7.76
CA THR A 77 -7.29 -14.31 -7.13
C THR A 77 -8.09 -15.22 -8.05
N ASP A 78 -8.75 -16.23 -7.49
CA ASP A 78 -9.72 -17.04 -8.22
C ASP A 78 -10.76 -16.14 -8.90
N PRO A 79 -11.10 -16.37 -10.18
CA PRO A 79 -12.00 -15.48 -10.92
C PRO A 79 -13.39 -15.32 -10.29
N ALA A 80 -13.98 -16.39 -9.74
CA ALA A 80 -15.29 -16.30 -9.10
C ALA A 80 -15.23 -15.51 -7.80
N ARG A 81 -14.15 -15.70 -7.02
CA ARG A 81 -13.90 -14.92 -5.82
C ARG A 81 -13.66 -13.43 -6.15
N LEU A 82 -12.87 -13.13 -7.17
CA LEU A 82 -12.58 -11.76 -7.59
C LEU A 82 -13.86 -11.04 -8.04
N GLU A 83 -14.71 -11.73 -8.79
CA GLU A 83 -16.02 -11.19 -9.24
C GLU A 83 -16.94 -10.90 -8.06
N ALA A 84 -17.02 -11.82 -7.09
CA ALA A 84 -17.82 -11.63 -5.88
C ALA A 84 -17.31 -10.45 -5.04
N ASP A 85 -15.99 -10.35 -4.84
CA ASP A 85 -15.38 -9.24 -4.09
C ASP A 85 -15.57 -7.91 -4.80
N TYR A 86 -15.48 -7.90 -6.13
CA TYR A 86 -15.73 -6.69 -6.92
C TYR A 86 -17.19 -6.24 -6.82
N ALA A 87 -18.16 -7.15 -6.93
CA ALA A 87 -19.57 -6.85 -6.78
C ALA A 87 -19.91 -6.23 -5.42
N LEU A 88 -19.22 -6.67 -4.36
CA LEU A 88 -19.31 -6.06 -3.03
C LEU A 88 -18.73 -4.63 -3.01
N CYS A 89 -17.63 -4.37 -3.73
CA CYS A 89 -17.14 -3.02 -3.86
C CYS A 89 -18.14 -2.08 -4.55
N GLU A 90 -18.88 -2.58 -5.56
CA GLU A 90 -19.98 -1.85 -6.20
C GLU A 90 -21.13 -1.61 -5.22
N GLU A 91 -21.58 -2.65 -4.52
CA GLU A 91 -22.71 -2.59 -3.57
C GLU A 91 -22.49 -1.60 -2.42
N PHE A 92 -21.25 -1.51 -1.94
CA PHE A 92 -20.88 -0.63 -0.82
C PHE A 92 -20.26 0.71 -1.25
N ASP A 93 -20.40 1.10 -2.53
CA ASP A 93 -19.89 2.36 -3.08
C ASP A 93 -18.42 2.62 -2.70
N VAL A 94 -17.53 1.60 -2.82
CA VAL A 94 -16.12 1.75 -2.53
C VAL A 94 -15.53 2.81 -3.47
N PRO A 95 -14.96 3.91 -2.94
CA PRO A 95 -14.59 5.03 -3.81
C PRO A 95 -13.28 4.80 -4.58
N VAL A 96 -12.41 3.91 -4.08
CA VAL A 96 -11.07 3.69 -4.66
C VAL A 96 -10.75 2.20 -4.71
N LEU A 97 -10.36 1.73 -5.89
CA LEU A 97 -9.79 0.40 -6.08
C LEU A 97 -8.28 0.49 -6.30
N LEU A 98 -7.53 -0.32 -5.56
CA LEU A 98 -6.12 -0.55 -5.77
C LEU A 98 -5.98 -1.91 -6.44
N THR A 99 -5.47 -1.96 -7.66
CA THR A 99 -5.35 -3.21 -8.40
C THR A 99 -3.89 -3.64 -8.51
N SER A 100 -3.63 -4.91 -8.29
CA SER A 100 -2.29 -5.50 -8.33
C SER A 100 -2.28 -6.71 -9.23
N TYR A 101 -1.18 -6.91 -9.95
CA TYR A 101 -0.99 -7.99 -10.93
C TYR A 101 -2.05 -8.02 -12.05
N GLY A 102 -1.72 -8.68 -13.16
CA GLY A 102 -2.63 -8.87 -14.27
C GLY A 102 -3.00 -7.61 -15.05
N ASN A 103 -4.04 -7.71 -15.87
CA ASN A 103 -4.51 -6.61 -16.72
C ASN A 103 -5.79 -5.99 -16.13
N PRO A 104 -5.80 -4.71 -15.74
CA PRO A 104 -6.95 -4.08 -15.11
C PRO A 104 -8.06 -3.61 -16.06
N THR A 105 -7.92 -3.75 -17.39
CA THR A 105 -8.79 -3.10 -18.41
C THR A 105 -10.30 -3.32 -18.17
N SER A 106 -10.73 -4.57 -17.93
CA SER A 106 -12.13 -4.87 -17.69
C SER A 106 -12.65 -4.29 -16.38
N TRP A 107 -11.81 -4.27 -15.37
CA TRP A 107 -12.13 -3.76 -14.03
C TRP A 107 -12.23 -2.24 -14.00
N VAL A 108 -11.32 -1.54 -14.68
CA VAL A 108 -11.32 -0.08 -14.80
C VAL A 108 -12.61 0.43 -15.43
N LYS A 109 -13.03 -0.17 -16.55
CA LYS A 109 -14.27 0.23 -17.23
C LYS A 109 -15.51 0.12 -16.32
N ARG A 110 -15.60 -0.96 -15.57
CA ARG A 110 -16.69 -1.18 -14.61
C ARG A 110 -16.61 -0.21 -13.43
N ALA A 111 -15.42 -0.03 -12.88
CA ALA A 111 -15.17 0.88 -11.76
C ALA A 111 -15.60 2.32 -12.10
N HIS A 112 -15.24 2.80 -13.27
CA HIS A 112 -15.64 4.14 -13.74
C HIS A 112 -17.16 4.27 -13.94
N ALA A 113 -17.84 3.21 -14.35
CA ALA A 113 -19.32 3.23 -14.47
C ALA A 113 -20.01 3.40 -13.10
N HIS A 114 -19.34 3.04 -12.00
CA HIS A 114 -19.79 3.22 -10.62
C HIS A 114 -19.10 4.41 -9.89
N GLY A 115 -18.36 5.26 -10.63
CA GLY A 115 -17.72 6.43 -10.04
C GLY A 115 -16.47 6.14 -9.20
N MET A 116 -15.97 4.90 -9.19
CA MET A 116 -14.75 4.52 -8.48
C MET A 116 -13.51 4.99 -9.22
N GLN A 117 -12.45 5.36 -8.50
CA GLN A 117 -11.13 5.59 -9.06
C GLN A 117 -10.28 4.32 -8.95
N VAL A 118 -9.43 4.07 -9.94
CA VAL A 118 -8.57 2.88 -9.99
C VAL A 118 -7.10 3.28 -10.05
N PHE A 119 -6.30 2.81 -9.09
CA PHE A 119 -4.84 2.91 -9.12
C PHE A 119 -4.24 1.52 -9.25
N HIS A 120 -3.14 1.40 -10.02
CA HIS A 120 -2.52 0.10 -10.33
C HIS A 120 -1.05 0.06 -9.94
N ASP A 121 -0.62 -1.02 -9.28
CA ASP A 121 0.76 -1.26 -8.89
C ASP A 121 1.66 -1.55 -10.08
N VAL A 122 2.77 -0.83 -10.21
CA VAL A 122 3.77 -1.09 -11.24
C VAL A 122 5.19 -0.97 -10.71
N ILE A 123 6.11 -1.71 -11.31
CA ILE A 123 7.54 -1.72 -10.98
C ILE A 123 8.43 -1.25 -12.15
N SER A 124 7.83 -0.86 -13.28
CA SER A 124 8.55 -0.45 -14.50
C SER A 124 7.70 0.43 -15.40
N LEU A 125 8.34 1.17 -16.31
CA LEU A 125 7.64 1.96 -17.32
C LEU A 125 6.74 1.11 -18.22
N HIS A 126 7.21 -0.07 -18.64
CA HIS A 126 6.41 -0.98 -19.47
C HIS A 126 5.08 -1.37 -18.80
N HIS A 127 5.11 -1.70 -17.51
CA HIS A 127 3.88 -1.97 -16.75
C HIS A 127 3.01 -0.73 -16.64
N GLY A 128 3.62 0.44 -16.37
CA GLY A 128 2.91 1.72 -16.29
C GLY A 128 2.18 2.07 -17.59
N GLN A 129 2.84 1.92 -18.75
CA GLN A 129 2.24 2.16 -20.07
C GLN A 129 1.01 1.26 -20.30
N LYS A 130 1.09 -0.03 -19.92
CA LYS A 130 -0.04 -0.95 -20.04
C LYS A 130 -1.20 -0.57 -19.12
N ALA A 131 -0.89 -0.16 -17.89
CA ALA A 131 -1.92 0.27 -16.94
C ALA A 131 -2.61 1.55 -17.39
N VAL A 132 -1.86 2.55 -17.89
CA VAL A 132 -2.42 3.78 -18.46
C VAL A 132 -3.27 3.48 -19.70
N ALA A 133 -2.81 2.60 -20.59
CA ALA A 133 -3.60 2.16 -21.74
C ALA A 133 -4.90 1.43 -21.34
N ALA A 134 -4.93 0.80 -20.16
CA ALA A 134 -6.13 0.21 -19.58
C ALA A 134 -7.09 1.25 -18.97
N GLY A 135 -6.67 2.52 -18.85
CA GLY A 135 -7.49 3.64 -18.38
C GLY A 135 -7.46 3.89 -16.87
N VAL A 136 -6.44 3.43 -16.14
CA VAL A 136 -6.33 3.70 -14.70
C VAL A 136 -6.19 5.19 -14.40
N ASP A 137 -6.69 5.64 -13.25
CA ASP A 137 -6.66 7.05 -12.81
C ASP A 137 -5.28 7.49 -12.29
N GLY A 138 -4.40 6.54 -12.00
CA GLY A 138 -3.03 6.79 -11.60
C GLY A 138 -2.25 5.51 -11.33
N ILE A 139 -0.97 5.68 -11.05
CA ILE A 139 0.02 4.61 -10.93
C ILE A 139 0.59 4.58 -9.52
N ILE A 140 0.65 3.40 -8.92
CA ILE A 140 1.40 3.15 -7.71
C ILE A 140 2.80 2.67 -8.14
N ALA A 141 3.80 3.55 -7.98
CA ALA A 141 5.19 3.29 -8.36
C ALA A 141 5.89 2.51 -7.23
N VAL A 142 5.93 1.20 -7.35
CA VAL A 142 6.51 0.31 -6.32
C VAL A 142 8.01 0.17 -6.56
N GLY A 143 8.77 1.02 -5.87
CA GLY A 143 10.23 1.08 -5.97
C GLY A 143 10.97 0.05 -5.14
N ALA A 144 12.29 0.03 -5.29
CA ALA A 144 13.18 -0.74 -4.44
C ALA A 144 12.98 -0.37 -2.96
N GLY A 145 13.09 -1.37 -2.09
CA GLY A 145 12.93 -1.18 -0.64
C GLY A 145 11.49 -1.10 -0.15
N ALA A 146 10.47 -1.22 -1.02
CA ALA A 146 9.09 -1.42 -0.58
C ALA A 146 8.92 -2.80 0.08
N GLY A 147 8.11 -2.90 1.13
CA GLY A 147 7.81 -4.17 1.78
C GLY A 147 6.92 -5.07 0.91
N GLY A 148 7.08 -6.39 1.01
CA GLY A 148 6.42 -7.33 0.13
C GLY A 148 6.95 -7.27 -1.30
N HIS A 149 6.11 -7.58 -2.29
CA HIS A 149 6.50 -7.56 -3.70
C HIS A 149 6.94 -6.16 -4.14
N ALA A 150 8.15 -6.06 -4.68
CA ALA A 150 8.78 -4.78 -4.98
C ALA A 150 9.61 -4.84 -6.27
N GLY A 151 9.80 -3.67 -6.90
CA GLY A 151 10.75 -3.50 -7.99
C GLY A 151 12.19 -3.35 -7.50
N ARG A 152 13.11 -3.21 -8.46
CA ARG A 152 14.54 -2.99 -8.21
C ARG A 152 14.99 -1.55 -8.46
N ILE A 153 14.12 -0.73 -9.04
CA ILE A 153 14.44 0.66 -9.36
C ILE A 153 14.22 1.50 -8.10
N SER A 154 15.22 2.30 -7.74
CA SER A 154 15.10 3.25 -6.63
C SER A 154 13.89 4.16 -6.82
N PRO A 155 13.10 4.46 -5.77
CA PRO A 155 12.02 5.45 -5.85
C PRO A 155 12.48 6.80 -6.38
N PHE A 156 13.71 7.22 -6.09
CA PHE A 156 14.33 8.45 -6.62
C PHE A 156 14.47 8.48 -8.14
N ALA A 157 14.57 7.33 -8.80
CA ALA A 157 14.59 7.23 -10.24
C ALA A 157 13.20 6.88 -10.82
N LEU A 158 12.48 5.95 -10.16
CA LEU A 158 11.22 5.42 -10.68
C LEU A 158 10.12 6.48 -10.71
N VAL A 159 9.94 7.23 -9.62
CA VAL A 159 8.83 8.18 -9.48
C VAL A 159 8.91 9.30 -10.51
N PRO A 160 10.02 10.07 -10.64
CA PRO A 160 10.09 11.13 -11.65
C PRO A 160 10.02 10.57 -13.07
N TRP A 161 10.66 9.42 -13.35
CA TRP A 161 10.60 8.79 -14.65
C TRP A 161 9.19 8.41 -15.07
N LEU A 162 8.42 7.77 -14.19
CA LEU A 162 7.02 7.42 -14.48
C LEU A 162 6.14 8.67 -14.60
N LYS A 163 6.36 9.68 -13.76
CA LYS A 163 5.62 10.95 -13.81
C LYS A 163 5.77 11.64 -15.16
N GLU A 164 7.01 11.75 -15.65
CA GLU A 164 7.32 12.37 -16.94
C GLU A 164 6.77 11.54 -18.13
N ALA A 165 6.96 10.22 -18.08
CA ALA A 165 6.63 9.36 -19.21
C ALA A 165 5.14 9.05 -19.35
N LEU A 166 4.36 9.05 -18.25
CA LEU A 166 2.97 8.59 -18.26
C LEU A 166 1.95 9.73 -18.16
N GLY A 167 2.31 10.87 -17.59
CA GLY A 167 1.43 12.04 -17.49
C GLY A 167 0.22 11.87 -16.57
N VAL A 168 0.18 10.82 -15.74
CA VAL A 168 -0.89 10.53 -14.78
C VAL A 168 -0.42 10.76 -13.33
N PRO A 169 -1.31 10.84 -12.34
CA PRO A 169 -0.95 10.86 -10.93
C PRO A 169 -0.09 9.66 -10.54
N ILE A 170 0.97 9.91 -9.74
CA ILE A 170 1.85 8.88 -9.21
C ILE A 170 1.72 8.81 -7.69
N LEU A 171 1.54 7.61 -7.16
CA LEU A 171 1.63 7.28 -5.75
C LEU A 171 3.01 6.64 -5.53
N ALA A 172 3.87 7.26 -4.71
CA ALA A 172 5.21 6.73 -4.44
C ALA A 172 5.15 5.66 -3.36
N ALA A 173 5.70 4.48 -3.63
CA ALA A 173 5.80 3.36 -2.69
C ALA A 173 7.26 2.90 -2.54
N GLY A 174 7.67 2.71 -1.30
CA GLY A 174 9.00 2.24 -0.91
C GLY A 174 9.80 3.26 -0.11
N CYS A 175 10.34 2.82 1.02
CA CYS A 175 11.18 3.60 1.93
C CYS A 175 10.52 4.88 2.47
N ILE A 176 9.20 4.89 2.71
CA ILE A 176 8.49 6.03 3.27
C ILE A 176 7.96 5.64 4.65
N SER A 177 8.51 6.25 5.71
CA SER A 177 8.13 5.97 7.10
C SER A 177 8.13 7.21 7.99
N ASP A 178 8.65 8.35 7.50
CA ASP A 178 8.69 9.63 8.21
C ASP A 178 8.38 10.83 7.31
N GLY A 179 8.34 12.03 7.90
CA GLY A 179 8.00 13.27 7.21
C GLY A 179 9.04 13.72 6.17
N ARG A 180 10.32 13.37 6.36
CA ARG A 180 11.40 13.68 5.39
C ARG A 180 11.16 12.96 4.09
N GLN A 181 10.76 11.70 4.18
CA GLN A 181 10.49 10.84 3.02
C GLN A 181 9.16 11.22 2.35
N VAL A 182 8.18 11.74 3.10
CA VAL A 182 6.97 12.35 2.51
C VAL A 182 7.37 13.55 1.64
N VAL A 183 8.15 14.50 2.17
CA VAL A 183 8.59 15.69 1.40
C VAL A 183 9.39 15.27 0.17
N ALA A 184 10.34 14.34 0.32
CA ALA A 184 11.15 13.85 -0.79
C ALA A 184 10.28 13.22 -1.89
N SER A 185 9.30 12.39 -1.53
CA SER A 185 8.39 11.76 -2.50
C SER A 185 7.56 12.79 -3.29
N LEU A 186 7.04 13.81 -2.61
CA LEU A 186 6.30 14.89 -3.26
C LEU A 186 7.22 15.74 -4.16
N ALA A 187 8.46 16.01 -3.74
CA ALA A 187 9.45 16.71 -4.56
C ALA A 187 9.85 15.93 -5.82
N LEU A 188 9.83 14.60 -5.78
CA LEU A 188 10.02 13.74 -6.95
C LEU A 188 8.83 13.72 -7.92
N GLY A 189 7.71 14.37 -7.57
CA GLY A 189 6.51 14.45 -8.40
C GLY A 189 5.40 13.49 -8.05
N ALA A 190 5.50 12.76 -6.93
CA ALA A 190 4.37 11.98 -6.42
C ALA A 190 3.24 12.89 -5.95
N GLU A 191 2.01 12.40 -6.06
CA GLU A 191 0.84 13.10 -5.55
C GLU A 191 0.33 12.50 -4.24
N LEU A 192 0.67 11.23 -3.95
CA LEU A 192 0.43 10.57 -2.66
C LEU A 192 1.64 9.71 -2.28
N CYS A 193 1.84 9.53 -0.99
CA CYS A 193 2.78 8.60 -0.39
C CYS A 193 2.07 7.31 -0.01
N TYR A 194 2.50 6.18 -0.56
CA TYR A 194 1.90 4.86 -0.33
C TYR A 194 2.75 4.10 0.70
N VAL A 195 2.29 4.10 1.95
CA VAL A 195 3.08 3.73 3.13
C VAL A 195 2.57 2.42 3.71
N GLY A 196 3.42 1.39 3.76
CA GLY A 196 3.09 0.10 4.38
C GLY A 196 3.80 -0.09 5.72
N THR A 197 5.12 -0.23 5.68
CA THR A 197 5.95 -0.69 6.80
C THR A 197 5.75 0.12 8.10
N ARG A 198 5.64 1.44 8.02
CA ARG A 198 5.37 2.27 9.21
C ARG A 198 4.06 1.89 9.89
N PHE A 199 3.03 1.57 9.12
CA PHE A 199 1.72 1.22 9.66
C PHE A 199 1.62 -0.24 10.15
N ILE A 200 2.60 -1.12 9.87
CA ILE A 200 2.70 -2.42 10.55
C ILE A 200 2.85 -2.20 12.05
N ALA A 201 3.67 -1.23 12.46
CA ALA A 201 3.88 -0.84 13.85
C ALA A 201 2.82 0.18 14.33
N SER A 202 1.54 -0.09 14.01
CA SER A 202 0.42 0.67 14.57
C SER A 202 -0.42 -0.20 15.50
N THR A 203 -1.11 0.45 16.45
CA THR A 203 -1.96 -0.27 17.42
C THR A 203 -3.13 -0.96 16.73
N GLU A 204 -3.68 -0.37 15.68
CA GLU A 204 -4.83 -0.87 14.93
C GLU A 204 -4.49 -1.97 13.91
N CYS A 205 -3.21 -2.10 13.54
CA CYS A 205 -2.77 -3.16 12.62
C CYS A 205 -3.01 -4.55 13.21
N GLY A 206 -3.55 -5.46 12.40
CA GLY A 206 -3.81 -6.85 12.77
C GLY A 206 -2.56 -7.74 12.88
N ALA A 207 -1.36 -7.19 12.68
CA ALA A 207 -0.11 -7.91 12.92
C ALA A 207 0.02 -8.29 14.40
N VAL A 208 0.55 -9.51 14.65
CA VAL A 208 0.86 -9.93 16.02
C VAL A 208 1.96 -9.05 16.64
N ASP A 209 1.96 -8.89 17.97
CA ASP A 209 2.89 -7.98 18.64
C ASP A 209 4.36 -8.27 18.33
N ARG A 210 4.73 -9.54 18.20
CA ARG A 210 6.07 -9.95 17.81
C ARG A 210 6.47 -9.41 16.41
N TYR A 211 5.53 -9.34 15.47
CA TYR A 211 5.80 -8.77 14.16
C TYR A 211 6.01 -7.26 14.23
N LYS A 212 5.12 -6.56 14.95
CA LYS A 212 5.24 -5.11 15.18
C LYS A 212 6.57 -4.77 15.85
N GLN A 213 6.93 -5.51 16.90
CA GLN A 213 8.20 -5.31 17.59
C GLN A 213 9.41 -5.61 16.71
N MET A 214 9.35 -6.68 15.90
CA MET A 214 10.44 -7.00 14.96
C MET A 214 10.65 -5.88 13.93
N VAL A 215 9.59 -5.21 13.47
CA VAL A 215 9.71 -4.03 12.59
C VAL A 215 10.41 -2.88 13.30
N VAL A 216 10.12 -2.65 14.58
CA VAL A 216 10.76 -1.60 15.40
C VAL A 216 12.24 -1.90 15.66
N ASP A 217 12.57 -3.17 15.87
CA ASP A 217 13.94 -3.61 16.22
C ASP A 217 14.84 -3.82 15.00
N SER A 218 14.28 -3.78 13.77
CA SER A 218 15.03 -4.08 12.53
C SER A 218 15.64 -2.84 11.91
N GLY A 219 16.84 -3.02 11.31
CA GLY A 219 17.46 -2.08 10.39
C GLY A 219 17.24 -2.47 8.91
N PRO A 220 17.65 -1.61 7.96
CA PRO A 220 17.55 -1.93 6.52
C PRO A 220 18.33 -3.19 6.12
N GLU A 221 19.39 -3.53 6.86
CA GLU A 221 20.21 -4.73 6.64
C GLU A 221 19.50 -6.04 7.02
N ASP A 222 18.42 -5.93 7.83
CA ASP A 222 17.57 -7.04 8.21
C ASP A 222 16.46 -7.31 7.19
N VAL A 223 16.41 -6.54 6.11
CA VAL A 223 15.45 -6.71 5.01
C VAL A 223 16.12 -7.39 3.83
N VAL A 224 15.62 -8.56 3.46
CA VAL A 224 16.17 -9.39 2.36
C VAL A 224 15.22 -9.37 1.17
N TYR A 225 15.77 -9.01 -0.01
CA TYR A 225 15.05 -9.05 -1.28
C TYR A 225 15.27 -10.41 -1.96
N THR A 226 14.22 -11.23 -2.04
CA THR A 226 14.30 -12.60 -2.57
C THR A 226 13.00 -13.05 -3.21
N ASP A 227 13.07 -13.97 -4.18
CA ASP A 227 11.93 -14.64 -4.79
C ASP A 227 11.67 -16.06 -4.20
N ARG A 228 12.51 -16.51 -3.26
CA ARG A 228 12.47 -17.87 -2.71
C ARG A 228 11.19 -18.21 -1.95
N VAL A 229 10.44 -17.21 -1.48
CA VAL A 229 9.21 -17.43 -0.69
C VAL A 229 8.01 -17.72 -1.61
N SER A 230 7.81 -16.92 -2.65
CA SER A 230 6.62 -16.98 -3.50
C SER A 230 6.91 -17.20 -4.99
N GLY A 231 8.19 -17.22 -5.38
CA GLY A 231 8.62 -17.21 -6.78
C GLY A 231 8.54 -15.82 -7.44
N ILE A 232 8.17 -14.80 -6.67
CA ILE A 232 8.16 -13.40 -7.09
C ILE A 232 9.02 -12.62 -6.08
N HIS A 233 9.88 -11.76 -6.59
CA HIS A 233 10.77 -10.96 -5.74
C HIS A 233 10.01 -10.06 -4.77
N ALA A 234 10.36 -10.16 -3.50
CA ALA A 234 9.76 -9.40 -2.41
C ALA A 234 10.77 -9.14 -1.30
N ASN A 235 10.49 -8.13 -0.48
CA ASN A 235 11.28 -7.81 0.71
C ASN A 235 10.67 -8.45 1.95
N PHE A 236 11.50 -9.17 2.71
CA PHE A 236 11.13 -9.89 3.93
C PHE A 236 12.08 -9.57 5.07
N LEU A 237 11.57 -9.66 6.30
CA LEU A 237 12.40 -9.64 7.50
C LEU A 237 13.24 -10.90 7.57
N LYS A 238 14.57 -10.75 7.54
CA LYS A 238 15.56 -11.84 7.51
C LYS A 238 15.35 -12.86 8.62
N ALA A 239 15.03 -12.40 9.82
CA ALA A 239 14.82 -13.25 10.99
C ALA A 239 13.60 -14.21 10.88
N THR A 240 12.73 -14.01 9.88
CA THR A 240 11.56 -14.87 9.64
C THR A 240 11.77 -15.84 8.48
N LEU A 241 12.87 -15.70 7.74
CA LEU A 241 13.19 -16.61 6.64
C LEU A 241 13.74 -17.92 7.19
N PRO A 242 13.35 -19.08 6.63
CA PRO A 242 13.95 -20.36 6.99
C PRO A 242 15.46 -20.37 6.73
N GLU A 243 16.20 -21.11 7.55
CA GLU A 243 17.62 -21.34 7.32
C GLU A 243 17.84 -22.25 6.11
N GLY A 244 18.96 -22.04 5.38
CA GLY A 244 19.34 -22.84 4.23
C GLY A 244 18.65 -22.46 2.92
N ASP A 245 18.75 -23.35 1.93
CA ASP A 245 18.14 -23.18 0.62
C ASP A 245 16.70 -23.72 0.65
N PHE A 246 15.74 -22.83 0.74
CA PHE A 246 14.32 -23.14 0.63
C PHE A 246 13.81 -22.62 -0.72
N GLY A 247 13.42 -23.54 -1.60
CA GLY A 247 12.81 -23.19 -2.89
C GLY A 247 11.43 -22.58 -2.76
N ALA A 248 10.99 -21.83 -3.78
CA ALA A 248 9.64 -21.29 -3.86
C ALA A 248 8.61 -22.44 -3.85
N ASP A 249 7.81 -22.52 -2.80
CA ASP A 249 6.70 -23.47 -2.68
C ASP A 249 5.39 -22.77 -3.04
N ARG A 250 4.91 -23.03 -4.25
CA ARG A 250 3.64 -22.51 -4.79
C ARG A 250 2.42 -23.35 -4.39
N SER A 251 2.61 -24.38 -3.56
CA SER A 251 1.51 -25.21 -3.08
C SER A 251 0.61 -24.49 -2.07
N PRO A 252 -0.60 -25.01 -1.80
CA PRO A 252 -1.44 -24.50 -0.70
C PRO A 252 -0.75 -24.54 0.67
N ALA A 253 0.23 -25.43 0.86
CA ALA A 253 1.09 -25.45 2.04
C ALA A 253 2.04 -24.23 2.08
N GLY A 254 2.46 -23.72 0.93
CA GLY A 254 3.21 -22.47 0.82
C GLY A 254 2.43 -21.25 1.32
N ALA A 255 1.12 -21.23 1.16
CA ALA A 255 0.26 -20.18 1.71
C ALA A 255 0.29 -20.10 3.24
N LYS A 256 0.58 -21.22 3.93
CA LYS A 256 0.80 -21.25 5.39
C LYS A 256 2.09 -20.53 5.80
N ARG A 257 3.10 -20.47 4.92
CA ARG A 257 4.37 -19.79 5.19
C ARG A 257 4.22 -18.28 5.32
N TRP A 258 3.28 -17.66 4.59
CA TRP A 258 3.03 -16.23 4.70
C TRP A 258 2.56 -15.79 6.09
N ARG A 259 2.03 -16.69 6.90
CA ARG A 259 1.66 -16.40 8.28
C ARG A 259 2.88 -16.24 9.19
N ASP A 260 3.97 -16.92 8.88
CA ASP A 260 5.17 -17.01 9.71
C ASP A 260 6.40 -16.31 9.07
N ILE A 261 6.34 -15.96 7.78
CA ILE A 261 7.35 -15.17 7.06
C ILE A 261 6.79 -13.76 6.84
N TRP A 262 7.44 -12.79 7.42
CA TRP A 262 6.93 -11.42 7.48
C TRP A 262 7.66 -10.48 6.53
N SER A 263 6.89 -9.63 5.87
CA SER A 263 7.40 -8.65 4.92
C SER A 263 7.57 -7.30 5.59
N ALA A 264 8.69 -6.63 5.31
CA ALA A 264 8.87 -5.22 5.63
C ALA A 264 9.73 -4.57 4.55
N GLY A 265 9.60 -3.26 4.37
CA GLY A 265 10.47 -2.48 3.51
C GLY A 265 11.67 -1.90 4.26
N GLN A 266 12.65 -1.38 3.51
CA GLN A 266 13.86 -0.76 4.09
C GLN A 266 13.58 0.51 4.92
N GLY A 267 12.35 1.05 4.85
CA GLY A 267 11.88 2.12 5.73
C GLY A 267 11.76 1.73 7.21
N VAL A 268 12.03 0.48 7.59
CA VAL A 268 12.12 0.05 9.02
C VAL A 268 13.08 0.92 9.82
N ALA A 269 14.13 1.46 9.19
CA ALA A 269 15.12 2.33 9.85
C ALA A 269 14.53 3.57 10.55
N GLN A 270 13.34 3.99 10.16
CA GLN A 270 12.63 5.15 10.73
C GLN A 270 11.39 4.74 11.56
N VAL A 271 11.28 3.46 11.90
CA VAL A 271 10.18 2.94 12.74
C VAL A 271 10.74 2.62 14.12
N HIS A 272 10.45 3.45 15.11
CA HIS A 272 11.07 3.37 16.44
C HIS A 272 10.08 3.02 17.56
N ASP A 273 8.77 2.96 17.24
CA ASP A 273 7.71 2.80 18.21
C ASP A 273 6.45 2.17 17.59
N ILE A 274 5.58 1.66 18.46
CA ILE A 274 4.24 1.18 18.10
C ILE A 274 3.25 2.21 18.63
N LEU A 275 2.60 2.95 17.75
CA LEU A 275 1.70 4.06 18.07
C LEU A 275 0.33 3.91 17.40
N PRO A 276 -0.71 4.61 17.86
CA PRO A 276 -1.95 4.76 17.11
C PRO A 276 -1.72 5.42 15.74
N ILE A 277 -2.48 5.02 14.73
CA ILE A 277 -2.40 5.59 13.37
C ILE A 277 -2.52 7.12 13.39
N ALA A 278 -3.41 7.65 14.21
CA ALA A 278 -3.58 9.10 14.33
C ALA A 278 -2.28 9.80 14.76
N GLN A 279 -1.55 9.24 15.74
CA GLN A 279 -0.28 9.80 16.20
C GLN A 279 0.81 9.66 15.15
N ILE A 280 0.89 8.51 14.47
CA ILE A 280 1.84 8.28 13.36
C ILE A 280 1.66 9.34 12.29
N VAL A 281 0.43 9.57 11.86
CA VAL A 281 0.11 10.55 10.79
C VAL A 281 0.43 11.97 11.26
N GLU A 282 0.08 12.33 12.50
CA GLU A 282 0.39 13.63 13.07
C GLU A 282 1.89 13.90 13.10
N ASP A 283 2.68 12.94 13.58
CA ASP A 283 4.14 13.06 13.68
C ASP A 283 4.79 13.15 12.30
N MET A 284 4.40 12.28 11.35
CA MET A 284 4.88 12.33 9.97
C MET A 284 4.59 13.70 9.31
N MET A 285 3.38 14.23 9.50
CA MET A 285 3.00 15.49 8.85
C MET A 285 3.60 16.70 9.53
N ARG A 286 3.76 16.69 10.86
CA ARG A 286 4.49 17.73 11.58
C ARG A 286 5.93 17.81 11.07
N GLU A 287 6.66 16.70 11.06
CA GLU A 287 8.02 16.64 10.53
C GLU A 287 8.10 17.06 9.05
N ALA A 288 7.16 16.62 8.22
CA ALA A 288 7.11 17.03 6.82
C ALA A 288 6.97 18.55 6.65
N HIS A 289 6.14 19.20 7.46
CA HIS A 289 5.98 20.65 7.44
C HIS A 289 7.26 21.36 7.91
N ASP A 290 7.92 20.84 8.95
CA ASP A 290 9.16 21.41 9.48
C ASP A 290 10.31 21.33 8.45
N VAL A 291 10.44 20.18 7.79
CA VAL A 291 11.43 19.96 6.71
C VAL A 291 11.14 20.90 5.53
N ALA A 292 9.91 20.97 5.06
CA ALA A 292 9.54 21.84 3.94
C ALA A 292 9.77 23.32 4.27
N ALA A 293 9.48 23.74 5.50
CA ALA A 293 9.73 25.10 5.97
C ALA A 293 11.24 25.39 6.11
N GLY A 294 12.04 24.40 6.50
CA GLY A 294 13.50 24.48 6.56
C GLY A 294 14.10 24.70 5.18
N LEU A 295 13.71 23.90 4.20
CA LEU A 295 14.18 24.01 2.81
C LEU A 295 13.79 25.33 2.13
N ALA A 296 12.64 25.91 2.50
CA ALA A 296 12.19 27.19 1.94
C ALA A 296 12.93 28.42 2.52
N ARG A 297 13.67 28.27 3.63
CA ARG A 297 14.43 29.35 4.30
C ARG A 297 15.91 29.36 3.94
N GLY A 298 16.47 28.28 3.39
CA GLY A 298 17.84 28.15 2.91
C GLY A 298 17.95 28.52 1.45
#